data_e93e4b96db1582186e528dc1cfff24b5
#
_entry.id   e93e4b96db1582186e528dc1cfff24b5
#
_cell.length_a   1.000
_cell.length_b   1.000
_cell.length_c   1.000
_cell.angle_alpha   90.00
_cell.angle_beta   90.00
_cell.angle_gamma   90.00
#
_symmetry.space_group_name_H-M   'P 1'
#
loop_
_entity.id
_entity.type
_entity.pdbx_description
1 polymer ?
#
loop_
_entity_poly.entity_id
_entity_poly.type
_entity_poly.pdbx_seq_one_letter_code
_entity_poly.pdbx_strand_id
1 'polypeptide(L)'
;LNESDPKAIGFDIFFTEKDKQSPDAIIKSYGLIPSDIAELQNLKSPDDIFSEKLKESKSIIAVLGSNVPSHSNYDRKAKARFLSKGGEPKQFTYSYPYSIGSLEVLEKNVKGLGSISFLDQLDGIIRSLPLIVQFNKKMYPTMGLEMVRVGSKQKNIYVELNEVGIQRISARPHKIDSDPNGIIWIKYKKSDKNQY
;
A
#
# COMPACT_ATOMS: atom_id res chain seq x y z
N LEU A 1 -0.57 9.11 -17.30
CA LEU A 1 -0.07 7.80 -16.86
C LEU A 1 -0.92 6.64 -17.41
N ASN A 2 -2.26 6.75 -17.43
CA ASN A 2 -3.11 5.68 -17.94
C ASN A 2 -2.99 5.48 -19.45
N GLU A 3 -2.68 6.51 -20.21
CA GLU A 3 -2.47 6.46 -21.68
C GLU A 3 -1.30 5.55 -22.09
N SER A 4 -0.31 5.40 -21.21
CA SER A 4 0.84 4.51 -21.43
C SER A 4 0.57 3.03 -21.08
N ASP A 5 -0.66 2.67 -20.69
CA ASP A 5 -1.09 1.34 -20.21
C ASP A 5 -0.05 0.64 -19.31
N PRO A 6 0.36 1.26 -18.21
CA PRO A 6 1.33 0.66 -17.31
C PRO A 6 0.78 -0.62 -16.70
N LYS A 7 1.66 -1.60 -16.42
CA LYS A 7 1.26 -2.85 -15.76
C LYS A 7 0.82 -2.64 -14.31
N ALA A 8 1.43 -1.67 -13.62
CA ALA A 8 1.07 -1.22 -12.29
C ALA A 8 1.61 0.20 -12.05
N ILE A 9 0.93 0.98 -11.21
CA ILE A 9 1.33 2.33 -10.78
C ILE A 9 1.39 2.32 -9.26
N GLY A 10 2.57 2.51 -8.68
CA GLY A 10 2.75 2.63 -7.23
C GLY A 10 2.86 4.08 -6.80
N PHE A 11 2.04 4.49 -5.83
CA PHE A 11 2.12 5.80 -5.18
C PHE A 11 2.76 5.63 -3.81
N ASP A 12 4.03 6.01 -3.69
CA ASP A 12 4.78 6.01 -2.41
C ASP A 12 4.53 7.33 -1.67
N ILE A 13 3.27 7.66 -1.50
CA ILE A 13 2.77 8.84 -0.81
C ILE A 13 1.50 8.51 -0.03
N PHE A 14 1.23 9.31 1.03
CA PHE A 14 0.00 9.24 1.82
C PHE A 14 -0.89 10.44 1.50
N PHE A 15 -2.14 10.18 1.17
CA PHE A 15 -3.20 11.16 1.03
C PHE A 15 -4.05 11.12 2.29
N THR A 16 -3.52 11.68 3.39
CA THR A 16 -4.09 11.53 4.74
C THR A 16 -5.22 12.50 5.05
N GLU A 17 -5.25 13.64 4.37
CA GLU A 17 -6.19 14.72 4.60
C GLU A 17 -7.09 14.93 3.38
N LYS A 18 -8.33 15.32 3.63
CA LYS A 18 -9.26 15.73 2.58
C LYS A 18 -8.72 16.98 1.87
N ASP A 19 -8.98 17.06 0.58
CA ASP A 19 -8.63 18.24 -0.21
C ASP A 19 -9.31 19.50 0.34
N LYS A 20 -8.51 20.54 0.59
CA LYS A 20 -8.98 21.84 1.11
C LYS A 20 -9.82 22.61 0.12
N GLN A 21 -9.79 22.25 -1.14
CA GLN A 21 -10.63 22.79 -2.20
C GLN A 21 -11.92 21.98 -2.43
N SER A 22 -12.20 21.01 -1.57
CA SER A 22 -13.49 20.29 -1.62
C SER A 22 -14.65 21.26 -1.35
N PRO A 23 -15.82 21.07 -1.97
CA PRO A 23 -16.99 21.92 -1.74
C PRO A 23 -17.30 22.13 -0.25
N ASP A 24 -17.27 21.05 0.54
CA ASP A 24 -17.50 21.11 1.99
C ASP A 24 -16.46 21.95 2.73
N ALA A 25 -15.19 21.88 2.33
CA ALA A 25 -14.12 22.66 2.95
C ALA A 25 -14.27 24.15 2.61
N ILE A 26 -14.63 24.48 1.38
CA ILE A 26 -14.90 25.86 0.93
C ILE A 26 -16.09 26.44 1.69
N ILE A 27 -17.23 25.73 1.74
CA ILE A 27 -18.42 26.13 2.45
C ILE A 27 -18.09 26.47 3.90
N LYS A 28 -17.33 25.55 4.56
CA LYS A 28 -16.95 25.73 5.97
C LYS A 28 -16.01 26.92 6.18
N SER A 29 -15.03 27.11 5.28
CA SER A 29 -14.01 28.16 5.44
C SER A 29 -14.55 29.57 5.21
N TYR A 30 -15.53 29.73 4.33
CA TYR A 30 -16.14 31.03 4.00
C TYR A 30 -17.46 31.29 4.73
N GLY A 31 -17.94 30.33 5.53
CA GLY A 31 -19.20 30.51 6.28
C GLY A 31 -20.43 30.68 5.39
N LEU A 32 -20.43 30.05 4.21
CA LEU A 32 -21.51 30.18 3.22
C LEU A 32 -22.80 29.56 3.77
N ILE A 33 -23.93 30.22 3.49
CA ILE A 33 -25.26 29.73 3.88
C ILE A 33 -25.89 28.85 2.80
N PRO A 34 -26.83 27.97 3.14
CA PRO A 34 -27.42 26.99 2.19
C PRO A 34 -28.01 27.57 0.90
N SER A 35 -28.55 28.80 0.92
CA SER A 35 -29.10 29.48 -0.25
C SER A 35 -28.07 29.79 -1.35
N ASP A 36 -26.81 29.98 -0.95
CA ASP A 36 -25.73 30.44 -1.84
C ASP A 36 -24.89 29.29 -2.39
N ILE A 37 -25.16 28.06 -1.98
CA ILE A 37 -24.27 26.90 -2.14
C ILE A 37 -24.87 25.73 -2.89
N ALA A 38 -26.12 25.83 -3.38
CA ALA A 38 -26.79 24.73 -4.06
C ALA A 38 -25.99 24.16 -5.24
N GLU A 39 -25.30 25.02 -5.99
CA GLU A 39 -24.42 24.61 -7.09
C GLU A 39 -23.11 23.98 -6.57
N LEU A 40 -22.52 24.53 -5.51
CA LEU A 40 -21.28 24.00 -4.91
C LEU A 40 -21.50 22.62 -4.30
N GLN A 41 -22.67 22.36 -3.67
CA GLN A 41 -22.99 21.05 -3.10
C GLN A 41 -23.12 19.94 -4.13
N ASN A 42 -23.41 20.27 -5.38
CA ASN A 42 -23.50 19.32 -6.49
C ASN A 42 -22.14 19.00 -7.13
N LEU A 43 -21.08 19.73 -6.79
CA LEU A 43 -19.75 19.45 -7.29
C LEU A 43 -19.14 18.24 -6.58
N LYS A 44 -18.53 17.34 -7.35
CA LYS A 44 -17.72 16.26 -6.78
C LYS A 44 -16.48 16.84 -6.12
N SER A 45 -16.10 16.29 -4.97
CA SER A 45 -14.83 16.65 -4.37
C SER A 45 -13.65 16.19 -5.23
N PRO A 46 -12.49 16.88 -5.20
CA PRO A 46 -11.28 16.41 -5.89
C PRO A 46 -10.86 15.00 -5.45
N ASP A 47 -11.07 14.63 -4.17
CA ASP A 47 -10.80 13.30 -3.66
C ASP A 47 -11.69 12.24 -4.32
N ASP A 48 -12.98 12.54 -4.57
CA ASP A 48 -13.90 11.63 -5.25
C ASP A 48 -13.51 11.45 -6.72
N ILE A 49 -13.16 12.55 -7.40
CA ILE A 49 -12.69 12.51 -8.78
C ILE A 49 -11.40 11.68 -8.88
N PHE A 50 -10.45 11.90 -7.98
CA PHE A 50 -9.22 11.13 -7.93
C PHE A 50 -9.48 9.66 -7.65
N SER A 51 -10.38 9.36 -6.71
CA SER A 51 -10.81 8.00 -6.37
C SER A 51 -11.41 7.26 -7.56
N GLU A 52 -12.24 7.92 -8.37
CA GLU A 52 -12.78 7.36 -9.61
C GLU A 52 -11.66 7.01 -10.60
N LYS A 53 -10.67 7.90 -10.76
CA LYS A 53 -9.51 7.65 -11.62
C LYS A 53 -8.63 6.51 -11.12
N LEU A 54 -8.46 6.37 -9.80
CA LEU A 54 -7.76 5.24 -9.20
C LEU A 54 -8.48 3.91 -9.48
N LYS A 55 -9.80 3.89 -9.48
CA LYS A 55 -10.61 2.70 -9.79
C LYS A 55 -10.40 2.20 -11.23
N GLU A 56 -10.23 3.11 -12.18
CA GLU A 56 -9.97 2.83 -13.59
C GLU A 56 -8.52 2.36 -13.84
N SER A 57 -7.61 2.68 -12.94
CA SER A 57 -6.18 2.42 -13.10
C SER A 57 -5.73 1.13 -12.40
N LYS A 58 -4.49 0.69 -12.70
CA LYS A 58 -3.80 -0.41 -11.99
C LYS A 58 -2.96 0.17 -10.84
N SER A 59 -3.59 1.01 -10.01
CA SER A 59 -2.93 1.75 -8.94
C SER A 59 -2.80 0.98 -7.64
N ILE A 60 -1.70 1.23 -6.95
CA ILE A 60 -1.38 0.78 -5.61
C ILE A 60 -0.98 2.01 -4.80
N ILE A 61 -1.50 2.18 -3.59
CA ILE A 61 -1.08 3.24 -2.67
C ILE A 61 -0.41 2.68 -1.44
N ALA A 62 0.43 3.53 -0.86
CA ALA A 62 1.25 3.18 0.29
C ALA A 62 0.42 3.01 1.57
N VAL A 63 0.89 2.08 2.42
CA VAL A 63 0.49 1.94 3.81
C VAL A 63 1.73 1.70 4.65
N LEU A 64 1.80 2.30 5.85
CA LEU A 64 2.94 2.21 6.76
C LEU A 64 2.50 1.62 8.10
N GLY A 65 3.30 0.72 8.65
CA GLY A 65 3.15 0.23 10.02
C GLY A 65 3.48 1.32 11.05
N SER A 66 2.73 1.35 12.13
CA SER A 66 2.92 2.32 13.22
C SER A 66 2.78 1.64 14.58
N ASN A 67 3.62 2.06 15.51
CA ASN A 67 3.50 1.70 16.93
C ASN A 67 2.63 2.69 17.72
N VAL A 68 2.24 3.80 17.08
CA VAL A 68 1.38 4.84 17.65
C VAL A 68 0.02 4.79 16.98
N PRO A 69 -1.08 4.96 17.72
CA PRO A 69 -2.42 5.02 17.14
C PRO A 69 -2.52 6.07 16.05
N SER A 70 -3.14 5.72 14.94
CA SER A 70 -3.50 6.66 13.87
C SER A 70 -4.78 7.42 14.26
N HIS A 71 -4.91 8.66 13.84
CA HIS A 71 -6.16 9.42 13.97
C HIS A 71 -7.32 8.83 13.15
N SER A 72 -7.03 7.95 12.20
CA SER A 72 -8.02 7.26 11.39
C SER A 72 -8.39 5.92 12.01
N ASN A 73 -9.65 5.78 12.39
CA ASN A 73 -10.24 4.49 12.84
C ASN A 73 -10.62 3.56 11.69
N TYR A 74 -10.19 3.88 10.46
CA TYR A 74 -10.53 3.07 9.30
C TYR A 74 -9.84 1.69 9.36
N ASP A 75 -10.66 0.63 9.33
CA ASP A 75 -10.19 -0.75 9.33
C ASP A 75 -9.75 -1.18 7.92
N ARG A 76 -8.51 -0.84 7.56
CA ARG A 76 -7.91 -1.15 6.26
C ARG A 76 -7.95 -2.63 5.94
N LYS A 77 -8.21 -2.96 4.68
CA LYS A 77 -8.22 -4.34 4.20
C LYS A 77 -7.25 -4.48 3.04
N ALA A 78 -6.27 -5.36 3.19
CA ALA A 78 -5.39 -5.73 2.09
C ALA A 78 -6.21 -6.18 0.87
N LYS A 79 -5.76 -5.82 -0.32
CA LYS A 79 -6.39 -6.26 -1.58
C LYS A 79 -5.87 -7.63 -2.03
N ALA A 80 -4.66 -7.98 -1.61
CA ALA A 80 -4.08 -9.29 -1.83
C ALA A 80 -4.73 -10.33 -0.92
N ARG A 81 -5.02 -11.52 -1.47
CA ARG A 81 -5.38 -12.71 -0.70
C ARG A 81 -4.14 -13.55 -0.50
N PHE A 82 -3.84 -13.90 0.75
CA PHE A 82 -2.72 -14.78 1.08
C PHE A 82 -3.18 -16.22 1.17
N LEU A 83 -2.43 -17.11 0.52
CA LEU A 83 -2.63 -18.55 0.56
C LEU A 83 -1.32 -19.19 1.04
N SER A 84 -1.37 -19.92 2.15
CA SER A 84 -0.19 -20.55 2.73
C SER A 84 -0.21 -22.07 2.58
N LYS A 85 1.01 -22.66 2.52
CA LYS A 85 1.25 -24.08 2.56
C LYS A 85 2.39 -24.34 3.54
N GLY A 86 2.19 -25.26 4.48
CA GLY A 86 3.20 -25.69 5.45
C GLY A 86 3.14 -24.97 6.80
N GLY A 87 2.20 -24.01 7.00
CA GLY A 87 2.04 -23.32 8.27
C GLY A 87 1.28 -22.00 8.17
N GLU A 88 1.31 -21.24 9.28
CA GLU A 88 0.67 -19.92 9.39
C GLU A 88 1.74 -18.80 9.28
N PRO A 89 1.77 -18.02 8.19
CA PRO A 89 2.81 -17.02 7.95
C PRO A 89 2.88 -15.92 9.01
N LYS A 90 1.75 -15.63 9.67
CA LYS A 90 1.69 -14.59 10.69
C LYS A 90 2.62 -14.82 11.87
N GLN A 91 3.00 -16.07 12.14
CA GLN A 91 3.92 -16.37 13.24
C GLN A 91 5.34 -15.89 12.97
N PHE A 92 5.69 -15.66 11.70
CA PHE A 92 7.04 -15.36 11.26
C PHE A 92 7.19 -13.93 10.70
N THR A 93 6.07 -13.22 10.45
CA THR A 93 6.11 -11.89 9.85
C THR A 93 6.11 -10.78 10.88
N TYR A 94 6.80 -9.67 10.57
CA TYR A 94 6.79 -8.47 11.40
C TYR A 94 5.39 -7.89 11.55
N SER A 95 5.07 -7.44 12.77
CA SER A 95 3.74 -6.95 13.13
C SER A 95 3.80 -5.57 13.75
N TYR A 96 2.91 -4.72 13.31
CA TYR A 96 2.65 -3.40 13.89
C TYR A 96 1.22 -3.35 14.41
N PRO A 97 1.00 -2.75 15.59
CA PRO A 97 -0.35 -2.65 16.18
C PRO A 97 -1.28 -1.75 15.38
N TYR A 98 -0.73 -0.76 14.67
CA TYR A 98 -1.48 0.24 13.91
C TYR A 98 -0.93 0.39 12.50
N SER A 99 -1.66 1.15 11.66
CA SER A 99 -1.20 1.52 10.32
C SER A 99 -1.61 2.95 9.97
N ILE A 100 -0.75 3.61 9.21
CA ILE A 100 -1.00 4.91 8.58
C ILE A 100 -1.20 4.66 7.10
N GLY A 101 -2.17 5.32 6.50
CA GLY A 101 -2.44 5.22 5.06
C GLY A 101 -3.25 6.40 4.58
N SER A 102 -3.81 6.28 3.40
CA SER A 102 -4.57 7.33 2.74
C SER A 102 -6.03 7.40 3.18
N LEU A 103 -6.78 8.34 2.63
CA LEU A 103 -8.22 8.47 2.82
C LEU A 103 -8.93 7.18 2.40
N GLU A 104 -9.94 6.79 3.15
CA GLU A 104 -10.73 5.58 2.93
C GLU A 104 -11.31 5.52 1.52
N VAL A 105 -11.79 6.65 0.99
CA VAL A 105 -12.37 6.76 -0.35
C VAL A 105 -11.36 6.38 -1.44
N LEU A 106 -10.08 6.70 -1.26
CA LEU A 106 -9.01 6.34 -2.18
C LEU A 106 -8.62 4.88 -2.03
N GLU A 107 -8.40 4.42 -0.78
CA GLU A 107 -8.01 3.04 -0.50
C GLU A 107 -9.05 2.02 -0.97
N LYS A 108 -10.35 2.35 -0.96
CA LYS A 108 -11.42 1.47 -1.45
C LYS A 108 -11.29 1.19 -2.96
N ASN A 109 -10.81 2.14 -3.73
CA ASN A 109 -10.85 2.10 -5.19
C ASN A 109 -9.54 1.70 -5.88
N VAL A 110 -8.41 1.62 -5.14
CA VAL A 110 -7.14 1.11 -5.71
C VAL A 110 -7.14 -0.41 -5.88
N LYS A 111 -6.27 -0.91 -6.75
CA LYS A 111 -6.06 -2.34 -6.99
C LYS A 111 -5.18 -2.99 -5.93
N GLY A 112 -4.40 -2.20 -5.18
CA GLY A 112 -3.49 -2.70 -4.16
C GLY A 112 -3.24 -1.71 -3.02
N LEU A 113 -2.90 -2.26 -1.85
CA LEU A 113 -2.31 -1.55 -0.72
C LEU A 113 -0.95 -2.17 -0.46
N GLY A 114 0.12 -1.40 -0.65
CA GLY A 114 1.49 -1.86 -0.51
C GLY A 114 2.18 -1.26 0.71
N SER A 115 2.77 -2.10 1.56
CA SER A 115 3.55 -1.62 2.69
C SER A 115 4.85 -0.98 2.22
N ILE A 116 5.16 0.18 2.78
CA ILE A 116 6.46 0.84 2.68
C ILE A 116 7.25 0.74 4.00
N SER A 117 6.80 -0.10 4.94
CA SER A 117 7.52 -0.36 6.17
C SER A 117 8.83 -1.09 5.89
N PHE A 118 9.89 -0.62 6.49
CA PHE A 118 11.22 -1.24 6.48
C PHE A 118 11.66 -1.54 7.91
N LEU A 119 12.70 -2.35 8.03
CA LEU A 119 13.30 -2.64 9.32
C LEU A 119 14.36 -1.58 9.64
N ASP A 120 14.27 -1.00 10.83
CA ASP A 120 15.23 -0.01 11.30
C ASP A 120 16.64 -0.62 11.31
N GLN A 121 17.57 0.05 10.66
CA GLN A 121 18.98 -0.27 10.66
C GLN A 121 19.73 0.83 11.43
N LEU A 122 20.64 0.45 12.31
CA LEU A 122 21.37 1.39 13.18
C LEU A 122 22.12 2.49 12.43
N ASP A 123 22.54 2.21 11.20
CA ASP A 123 23.26 3.15 10.34
C ASP A 123 22.40 3.86 9.29
N GLY A 124 21.07 3.67 9.34
CA GLY A 124 20.11 4.28 8.42
C GLY A 124 20.14 3.74 6.99
N ILE A 125 20.96 2.73 6.68
CA ILE A 125 21.05 2.14 5.34
C ILE A 125 20.11 0.94 5.26
N ILE A 126 19.06 1.01 4.45
CA ILE A 126 18.12 -0.08 4.25
C ILE A 126 18.76 -1.16 3.37
N ARG A 127 19.09 -2.31 3.95
CA ARG A 127 19.71 -3.44 3.24
C ARG A 127 18.77 -4.61 3.02
N SER A 128 17.68 -4.62 3.76
CA SER A 128 16.70 -5.71 3.71
C SER A 128 15.27 -5.19 3.84
N LEU A 129 14.34 -5.92 3.26
CA LEU A 129 12.91 -5.60 3.31
C LEU A 129 12.09 -6.84 3.62
N PRO A 130 11.12 -6.75 4.53
CA PRO A 130 10.13 -7.80 4.68
C PRO A 130 9.20 -7.78 3.45
N LEU A 131 8.96 -8.92 2.81
CA LEU A 131 8.03 -9.01 1.68
C LEU A 131 6.56 -8.95 2.13
N ILE A 132 6.30 -9.35 3.36
CA ILE A 132 4.97 -9.34 3.99
C ILE A 132 5.13 -8.78 5.40
N VAL A 133 4.21 -7.92 5.79
CA VAL A 133 4.09 -7.38 7.15
C VAL A 133 2.67 -7.52 7.66
N GLN A 134 2.48 -7.37 8.96
CA GLN A 134 1.16 -7.33 9.57
C GLN A 134 0.84 -5.93 10.11
N PHE A 135 -0.38 -5.48 9.87
CA PHE A 135 -0.97 -4.33 10.54
C PHE A 135 -2.27 -4.79 11.19
N ASN A 136 -2.40 -4.57 12.49
CA ASN A 136 -3.58 -5.01 13.26
C ASN A 136 -3.97 -6.47 12.93
N LYS A 137 -3.00 -7.40 12.99
CA LYS A 137 -3.16 -8.84 12.71
C LYS A 137 -3.58 -9.20 11.27
N LYS A 138 -3.59 -8.25 10.33
CA LYS A 138 -3.86 -8.48 8.90
C LYS A 138 -2.57 -8.39 8.11
N MET A 139 -2.37 -9.31 7.17
CA MET A 139 -1.18 -9.34 6.33
C MET A 139 -1.30 -8.38 5.15
N TYR A 140 -0.20 -7.68 4.86
CA TYR A 140 -0.03 -6.78 3.74
C TYR A 140 1.28 -7.09 3.00
N PRO A 141 1.27 -7.09 1.67
CA PRO A 141 2.51 -7.19 0.90
C PRO A 141 3.25 -5.86 0.96
N THR A 142 4.57 -5.90 0.78
CA THR A 142 5.32 -4.67 0.49
C THR A 142 4.90 -4.07 -0.84
N MET A 143 5.17 -2.78 -1.04
CA MET A 143 4.83 -2.05 -2.27
C MET A 143 5.34 -2.79 -3.52
N GLY A 144 6.61 -3.23 -3.52
CA GLY A 144 7.19 -3.96 -4.64
C GLY A 144 6.48 -5.28 -4.94
N LEU A 145 6.18 -6.09 -3.92
CA LEU A 145 5.46 -7.35 -4.09
C LEU A 145 4.02 -7.10 -4.59
N GLU A 146 3.35 -6.06 -4.10
CA GLU A 146 2.00 -5.70 -4.53
C GLU A 146 1.99 -5.22 -5.98
N MET A 147 3.01 -4.45 -6.41
CA MET A 147 3.18 -4.05 -7.81
C MET A 147 3.37 -5.28 -8.73
N VAL A 148 4.17 -6.26 -8.31
CA VAL A 148 4.33 -7.52 -9.04
C VAL A 148 3.00 -8.26 -9.12
N ARG A 149 2.24 -8.36 -8.02
CA ARG A 149 0.94 -9.03 -7.99
C ARG A 149 -0.06 -8.37 -8.95
N VAL A 150 -0.23 -7.05 -8.85
CA VAL A 150 -1.16 -6.29 -9.70
C VAL A 150 -0.72 -6.34 -11.16
N GLY A 151 0.57 -6.10 -11.44
CA GLY A 151 1.13 -6.12 -12.78
C GLY A 151 1.03 -7.49 -13.47
N SER A 152 1.08 -8.58 -12.70
CA SER A 152 0.87 -9.95 -13.17
C SER A 152 -0.62 -10.37 -13.16
N LYS A 153 -1.55 -9.44 -12.88
CA LYS A 153 -3.01 -9.69 -12.82
C LYS A 153 -3.39 -10.82 -11.85
N GLN A 154 -2.61 -10.99 -10.78
CA GLN A 154 -2.86 -12.01 -9.76
C GLN A 154 -3.76 -11.48 -8.64
N LYS A 155 -4.62 -12.36 -8.11
CA LYS A 155 -5.43 -12.08 -6.91
C LYS A 155 -4.71 -12.51 -5.63
N ASN A 156 -3.88 -13.55 -5.73
CA ASN A 156 -3.30 -14.26 -4.60
C ASN A 156 -1.79 -14.03 -4.51
N ILE A 157 -1.31 -14.03 -3.28
CA ILE A 157 0.10 -14.20 -2.92
C ILE A 157 0.19 -15.56 -2.22
N TYR A 158 1.11 -16.39 -2.66
CA TYR A 158 1.33 -17.72 -2.12
C TYR A 158 2.55 -17.67 -1.19
N VAL A 159 2.43 -18.29 -0.02
CA VAL A 159 3.49 -18.37 0.98
C VAL A 159 3.78 -19.83 1.29
N GLU A 160 4.98 -20.29 1.00
CA GLU A 160 5.45 -21.64 1.31
C GLU A 160 6.29 -21.56 2.59
N LEU A 161 5.95 -22.40 3.58
CA LEU A 161 6.61 -22.48 4.87
C LEU A 161 7.06 -23.92 5.16
N ASN A 162 8.00 -24.02 6.07
CA ASN A 162 8.34 -25.25 6.78
C ASN A 162 8.38 -24.98 8.29
N GLU A 163 8.92 -25.92 9.07
CA GLU A 163 9.00 -25.81 10.54
C GLU A 163 9.87 -24.64 11.02
N VAL A 164 10.82 -24.17 10.19
CA VAL A 164 11.74 -23.07 10.51
C VAL A 164 11.11 -21.71 10.21
N GLY A 165 10.20 -21.62 9.22
CA GLY A 165 9.54 -20.38 8.82
C GLY A 165 9.25 -20.31 7.33
N ILE A 166 9.13 -19.08 6.83
CA ILE A 166 8.85 -18.79 5.43
C ILE A 166 10.06 -19.19 4.58
N GLN A 167 9.81 -19.88 3.46
CA GLN A 167 10.84 -20.29 2.52
C GLN A 167 10.72 -19.53 1.20
N ARG A 168 9.48 -19.30 0.78
CA ARG A 168 9.19 -18.69 -0.51
C ARG A 168 7.90 -17.91 -0.51
N ILE A 169 7.91 -16.77 -1.17
CA ILE A 169 6.73 -15.95 -1.41
C ILE A 169 6.58 -15.78 -2.92
N SER A 170 5.35 -15.93 -3.44
CA SER A 170 5.11 -15.92 -4.88
C SER A 170 3.89 -15.09 -5.24
N ALA A 171 4.06 -14.23 -6.27
CA ALA A 171 2.96 -13.67 -7.06
C ALA A 171 3.18 -14.16 -8.49
N ARG A 172 2.49 -15.23 -8.89
CA ARG A 172 2.76 -15.97 -10.12
C ARG A 172 2.87 -15.06 -11.35
N PRO A 173 3.83 -15.30 -12.27
CA PRO A 173 4.79 -16.42 -12.28
C PRO A 173 6.03 -16.21 -11.37
N HIS A 174 6.16 -15.07 -10.73
CA HIS A 174 7.33 -14.68 -9.95
C HIS A 174 7.38 -15.41 -8.61
N LYS A 175 8.56 -15.96 -8.31
CA LYS A 175 8.87 -16.65 -7.04
C LYS A 175 10.07 -15.97 -6.41
N ILE A 176 10.00 -15.71 -5.11
CA ILE A 176 11.03 -15.02 -4.35
C ILE A 176 11.35 -15.86 -3.12
N ASP A 177 12.56 -16.36 -3.02
CA ASP A 177 13.06 -17.04 -1.83
C ASP A 177 13.41 -15.97 -0.78
N SER A 178 13.08 -16.23 0.47
CA SER A 178 13.30 -15.32 1.59
C SER A 178 13.96 -16.01 2.76
N ASP A 179 14.37 -15.25 3.75
CA ASP A 179 14.70 -15.82 5.05
C ASP A 179 13.42 -16.32 5.78
N PRO A 180 13.55 -17.02 6.93
CA PRO A 180 12.41 -17.54 7.67
C PRO A 180 11.38 -16.50 8.10
N ASN A 181 11.72 -15.23 8.16
CA ASN A 181 10.83 -14.12 8.51
C ASN A 181 10.21 -13.42 7.29
N GLY A 182 10.43 -13.96 6.09
CA GLY A 182 9.94 -13.37 4.84
C GLY A 182 10.71 -12.14 4.38
N ILE A 183 11.98 -12.00 4.81
CA ILE A 183 12.86 -10.87 4.47
C ILE A 183 13.71 -11.23 3.26
N ILE A 184 13.95 -10.24 2.40
CA ILE A 184 14.92 -10.30 1.31
C ILE A 184 16.02 -9.27 1.49
N TRP A 185 17.22 -9.57 0.97
CA TRP A 185 18.31 -8.64 0.88
C TRP A 185 18.30 -7.85 -0.41
N ILE A 186 18.47 -6.52 -0.30
CA ILE A 186 18.48 -5.63 -1.46
C ILE A 186 19.84 -5.68 -2.12
N LYS A 187 19.89 -5.99 -3.42
CA LYS A 187 21.09 -5.89 -4.23
C LYS A 187 21.15 -4.52 -4.87
N TYR A 188 21.91 -3.60 -4.28
CA TYR A 188 22.20 -2.32 -4.89
C TYR A 188 23.14 -2.52 -6.09
N LYS A 189 22.79 -1.93 -7.24
CA LYS A 189 23.72 -1.85 -8.36
C LYS A 189 24.84 -0.86 -8.01
N LYS A 190 26.09 -1.17 -8.37
CA LYS A 190 27.15 -0.14 -8.40
C LYS A 190 26.71 0.92 -9.42
N SER A 191 26.78 2.18 -9.00
CA SER A 191 26.55 3.31 -9.91
C SER A 191 27.70 3.30 -10.94
N ASP A 192 27.42 2.97 -12.19
CA ASP A 192 28.31 3.29 -13.30
C ASP A 192 28.27 4.78 -13.49
N LYS A 193 29.40 5.47 -13.22
CA LYS A 193 29.53 6.94 -13.34
C LYS A 193 29.24 7.49 -14.75
N ASN A 194 28.96 6.62 -15.72
CA ASN A 194 28.74 6.94 -17.15
C ASN A 194 27.26 6.79 -17.59
N GLN A 195 26.31 6.74 -16.68
CA GLN A 195 24.87 6.59 -17.01
C GLN A 195 24.05 7.86 -16.72
N TYR A 196 24.66 9.05 -16.82
CA TYR A 196 23.93 10.32 -16.85
C TYR A 196 24.39 11.16 -18.05
#